data_585b59a3a87b7e377324d7410bc0f172
#
_entry.id   585b59a3a87b7e377324d7410bc0f172
#
_cell.length_a   1.000
_cell.length_b   1.000
_cell.length_c   1.000
_cell.angle_alpha   90.00
_cell.angle_beta   90.00
_cell.angle_gamma   90.00
#
_symmetry.space_group_name_H-M   'P 1'
#
loop_
_entity.id
_entity.type
_entity.pdbx_description
1 polymer ?
#
loop_
_entity_poly.entity_id
_entity_poly.type
_entity_poly.pdbx_seq_one_letter_code
_entity_poly.pdbx_strand_id
1 'polypeptide(L)'
;MKIVNFVSLIGLTILIAGSLVKNGYEVGDTATDFKLKNIDGKLVSLADFKEAKGFIVIFDCNTCPYSKAYNGRIVALSKKYSKDFPLIAINANSNEESQGDSYEDMVKYAKKHNYDFPYLVDATQEIARAYGATNTPHVFVLNRTHTDLKVAYIGTIDDSPRNASSVTKRYVEDAVDALRAGKPITTPKTKAIGCGIRWKDA
;
A
#
# COMPACT_ATOMS: atom_id res chain seq x y z
N MET A 1 32.18 -61.14 31.86
CA MET A 1 30.87 -60.61 31.50
C MET A 1 31.10 -59.08 31.13
N LYS A 2 31.19 -58.80 29.82
CA LYS A 2 31.48 -57.44 29.31
C LYS A 2 30.16 -56.76 28.99
N ILE A 3 29.88 -55.63 29.67
CA ILE A 3 28.70 -54.79 29.45
C ILE A 3 29.05 -53.84 28.32
N VAL A 4 28.34 -53.93 27.19
CA VAL A 4 28.48 -53.00 26.06
C VAL A 4 27.42 -51.90 26.24
N ASN A 5 27.87 -50.67 26.54
CA ASN A 5 27.00 -49.53 26.59
C ASN A 5 26.69 -49.06 25.16
N PHE A 6 25.43 -49.13 24.76
CA PHE A 6 24.91 -48.54 23.52
C PHE A 6 24.60 -47.04 23.79
N VAL A 7 25.43 -46.17 23.29
CA VAL A 7 25.13 -44.72 23.26
C VAL A 7 24.27 -44.45 22.03
N SER A 8 22.98 -44.21 22.25
CA SER A 8 22.04 -43.79 21.18
C SER A 8 22.22 -42.29 20.89
N LEU A 9 22.81 -42.00 19.74
CA LEU A 9 22.93 -40.65 19.23
C LEU A 9 21.58 -40.23 18.59
N ILE A 10 20.77 -39.46 19.33
CA ILE A 10 19.54 -38.84 18.77
C ILE A 10 19.98 -37.62 17.97
N GLY A 11 20.00 -37.74 16.66
CA GLY A 11 20.24 -36.65 15.75
C GLY A 11 19.06 -35.68 15.72
N LEU A 12 19.25 -34.47 16.30
CA LEU A 12 18.29 -33.36 16.23
C LEU A 12 18.34 -32.76 14.82
N THR A 13 17.41 -33.14 13.96
CA THR A 13 17.22 -32.51 12.64
C THR A 13 16.53 -31.16 12.84
N ILE A 14 17.27 -30.07 12.77
CA ILE A 14 16.72 -28.72 12.73
C ILE A 14 16.13 -28.51 11.33
N LEU A 15 14.80 -28.57 11.21
CA LEU A 15 14.10 -28.07 10.02
C LEU A 15 14.23 -26.54 9.99
N ILE A 16 15.13 -26.06 9.16
CA ILE A 16 15.16 -24.63 8.77
C ILE A 16 13.97 -24.43 7.83
N ALA A 17 12.85 -23.95 8.36
CA ALA A 17 11.75 -23.45 7.55
C ALA A 17 12.24 -22.19 6.84
N GLY A 18 12.72 -22.33 5.62
CA GLY A 18 13.02 -21.23 4.73
C GLY A 18 11.71 -20.46 4.47
N SER A 19 11.55 -19.28 5.08
CA SER A 19 10.48 -18.36 4.70
C SER A 19 10.70 -17.98 3.25
N LEU A 20 9.85 -18.50 2.36
CA LEU A 20 9.74 -17.99 1.00
C LEU A 20 9.42 -16.49 1.11
N VAL A 21 10.35 -15.64 0.72
CA VAL A 21 10.11 -14.20 0.62
C VAL A 21 9.03 -14.02 -0.44
N LYS A 22 7.81 -13.82 0.01
CA LYS A 22 6.66 -13.59 -0.87
C LYS A 22 6.84 -12.21 -1.50
N ASN A 23 6.96 -12.15 -2.81
CA ASN A 23 7.06 -10.89 -3.54
C ASN A 23 5.67 -10.24 -3.63
N GLY A 24 5.36 -9.37 -2.67
CA GLY A 24 4.12 -8.60 -2.61
C GLY A 24 2.93 -9.32 -1.99
N TYR A 25 1.89 -8.55 -1.69
CA TYR A 25 0.66 -9.06 -1.08
C TYR A 25 -0.33 -9.58 -2.11
N GLU A 26 -1.07 -10.59 -1.69
CA GLU A 26 -2.31 -11.04 -2.31
C GLU A 26 -3.50 -10.66 -1.40
N VAL A 27 -4.70 -10.69 -1.99
CA VAL A 27 -5.95 -10.48 -1.22
C VAL A 27 -6.07 -11.55 -0.14
N GLY A 28 -6.33 -11.14 1.10
CA GLY A 28 -6.38 -12.00 2.29
C GLY A 28 -5.09 -12.01 3.11
N ASP A 29 -3.96 -11.55 2.57
CA ASP A 29 -2.71 -11.46 3.32
C ASP A 29 -2.79 -10.45 4.47
N THR A 30 -1.96 -10.63 5.48
CA THR A 30 -1.75 -9.63 6.53
C THR A 30 -0.75 -8.60 6.05
N ALA A 31 -1.20 -7.34 5.97
CA ALA A 31 -0.32 -6.23 5.67
C ALA A 31 0.51 -5.85 6.91
N THR A 32 1.79 -5.60 6.71
CA THR A 32 2.67 -5.06 7.74
C THR A 32 2.46 -3.56 7.88
N ASP A 33 2.59 -3.05 9.09
CA ASP A 33 2.67 -1.61 9.34
C ASP A 33 3.98 -1.05 8.79
N PHE A 34 4.02 0.25 8.60
CA PHE A 34 5.20 0.99 8.19
C PHE A 34 5.33 2.26 9.05
N LYS A 35 6.52 2.86 9.03
CA LYS A 35 6.77 4.16 9.67
C LYS A 35 7.59 5.00 8.72
N LEU A 36 6.92 5.88 7.97
CA LEU A 36 7.51 6.67 6.89
C LEU A 36 7.41 8.17 7.18
N LYS A 37 8.34 8.94 6.59
CA LYS A 37 8.36 10.41 6.71
C LYS A 37 7.25 11.02 5.85
N ASN A 38 6.40 11.82 6.47
CA ASN A 38 5.36 12.59 5.80
C ASN A 38 5.90 13.95 5.30
N ILE A 39 5.18 14.57 4.38
CA ILE A 39 5.52 15.91 3.82
C ILE A 39 5.56 17.05 4.86
N ASP A 40 5.00 16.88 6.06
CA ASP A 40 5.13 17.80 7.19
C ASP A 40 6.35 17.51 8.08
N GLY A 41 7.19 16.55 7.69
CA GLY A 41 8.40 16.14 8.39
C GLY A 41 8.18 15.11 9.51
N LYS A 42 6.95 14.82 9.90
CA LYS A 42 6.63 13.84 10.94
C LYS A 42 6.70 12.40 10.39
N LEU A 43 6.96 11.45 11.28
CA LEU A 43 6.81 10.04 10.96
C LEU A 43 5.35 9.63 11.13
N VAL A 44 4.82 8.89 10.17
CA VAL A 44 3.43 8.38 10.17
C VAL A 44 3.45 6.86 9.98
N SER A 45 2.60 6.17 10.75
CA SER A 45 2.39 4.73 10.74
C SER A 45 0.88 4.45 10.69
N LEU A 46 0.49 3.26 10.22
CA LEU A 46 -0.91 2.83 10.27
C LEU A 46 -1.42 2.70 11.72
N ALA A 47 -0.53 2.40 12.66
CA ALA A 47 -0.84 2.30 14.09
C ALA A 47 -1.23 3.63 14.73
N ASP A 48 -0.89 4.78 14.11
CA ASP A 48 -1.28 6.10 14.62
C ASP A 48 -2.80 6.36 14.50
N PHE A 49 -3.49 5.63 13.62
CA PHE A 49 -4.92 5.77 13.32
C PHE A 49 -5.75 4.73 14.08
N LYS A 50 -5.89 4.90 15.38
CA LYS A 50 -6.53 3.91 16.28
C LYS A 50 -7.99 3.64 15.95
N GLU A 51 -8.73 4.65 15.50
CA GLU A 51 -10.16 4.57 15.19
C GLU A 51 -10.45 4.10 13.75
N ALA A 52 -9.41 3.94 12.92
CA ALA A 52 -9.59 3.50 11.54
C ALA A 52 -10.05 2.03 11.49
N LYS A 53 -11.10 1.78 10.70
CA LYS A 53 -11.60 0.43 10.41
C LYS A 53 -10.81 -0.25 9.29
N GLY A 54 -9.99 0.52 8.59
CA GLY A 54 -9.14 0.07 7.52
C GLY A 54 -8.42 1.26 6.88
N PHE A 55 -7.80 1.05 5.73
CA PHE A 55 -7.02 2.08 5.05
C PHE A 55 -7.16 1.98 3.54
N ILE A 56 -7.04 3.11 2.85
CA ILE A 56 -6.78 3.18 1.43
C ILE A 56 -5.31 3.57 1.27
N VAL A 57 -4.43 2.62 0.96
CA VAL A 57 -3.01 2.88 0.70
C VAL A 57 -2.80 2.98 -0.80
N ILE A 58 -2.23 4.10 -1.27
CA ILE A 58 -1.98 4.34 -2.69
C ILE A 58 -0.50 4.62 -2.90
N PHE A 59 0.17 3.75 -3.68
CA PHE A 59 1.49 4.10 -4.21
C PHE A 59 1.29 5.07 -5.36
N ASP A 60 1.77 6.30 -5.18
CA ASP A 60 1.53 7.43 -6.08
C ASP A 60 2.81 8.22 -6.34
N CYS A 61 2.83 9.10 -7.33
CA CYS A 61 3.95 9.99 -7.57
C CYS A 61 3.50 11.28 -8.30
N ASN A 62 4.30 12.32 -8.20
CA ASN A 62 3.96 13.63 -8.78
C ASN A 62 4.08 13.65 -10.31
N THR A 63 4.99 12.86 -10.88
CA THR A 63 5.40 12.98 -12.29
C THR A 63 4.58 12.12 -13.23
N CYS A 64 3.95 11.04 -12.73
CA CYS A 64 3.17 10.12 -13.55
C CYS A 64 1.91 10.77 -14.15
N PRO A 65 1.70 10.74 -15.48
CA PRO A 65 0.48 11.26 -16.10
C PRO A 65 -0.81 10.61 -15.61
N TYR A 66 -0.76 9.34 -15.23
CA TYR A 66 -1.91 8.63 -14.66
C TYR A 66 -2.23 9.13 -13.24
N SER A 67 -1.22 9.30 -12.38
CA SER A 67 -1.37 9.90 -11.05
C SER A 67 -1.99 11.30 -11.15
N LYS A 68 -1.48 12.13 -12.06
CA LYS A 68 -2.03 13.47 -12.33
C LYS A 68 -3.50 13.42 -12.76
N ALA A 69 -3.88 12.48 -13.62
CA ALA A 69 -5.26 12.31 -14.06
C ALA A 69 -6.19 11.83 -12.94
N TYR A 70 -5.66 11.08 -11.97
CA TYR A 70 -6.42 10.60 -10.81
C TYR A 70 -6.50 11.59 -9.66
N ASN A 71 -5.70 12.65 -9.64
CA ASN A 71 -5.49 13.52 -8.49
C ASN A 71 -6.78 14.00 -7.82
N GLY A 72 -7.72 14.56 -8.60
CA GLY A 72 -9.01 14.99 -8.06
C GLY A 72 -9.83 13.85 -7.45
N ARG A 73 -9.73 12.62 -8.00
CA ARG A 73 -10.42 11.43 -7.48
C ARG A 73 -9.77 10.92 -6.20
N ILE A 74 -8.44 10.98 -6.09
CA ILE A 74 -7.71 10.65 -4.86
C ILE A 74 -8.12 11.58 -3.72
N VAL A 75 -8.17 12.90 -3.97
CA VAL A 75 -8.64 13.89 -3.00
C VAL A 75 -10.11 13.63 -2.61
N ALA A 76 -10.96 13.28 -3.58
CA ALA A 76 -12.37 12.95 -3.31
C ALA A 76 -12.51 11.69 -2.44
N LEU A 77 -11.73 10.64 -2.72
CA LEU A 77 -11.67 9.43 -1.90
C LEU A 77 -11.23 9.73 -0.46
N SER A 78 -10.17 10.53 -0.29
CA SER A 78 -9.72 10.94 1.04
C SER A 78 -10.85 11.60 1.83
N LYS A 79 -11.51 12.60 1.26
CA LYS A 79 -12.63 13.30 1.92
C LYS A 79 -13.80 12.38 2.24
N LYS A 80 -14.17 11.48 1.31
CA LYS A 80 -15.32 10.57 1.48
C LYS A 80 -15.09 9.57 2.61
N TYR A 81 -13.86 9.09 2.79
CA TYR A 81 -13.55 7.96 3.67
C TYR A 81 -12.67 8.32 4.88
N SER A 82 -12.32 9.60 5.09
CA SER A 82 -11.42 10.08 6.15
C SER A 82 -11.73 9.56 7.54
N LYS A 83 -13.01 9.31 7.85
CA LYS A 83 -13.46 8.93 9.20
C LYS A 83 -13.07 7.50 9.58
N ASP A 84 -13.16 6.55 8.68
CA ASP A 84 -13.05 5.12 9.00
C ASP A 84 -12.10 4.34 8.08
N PHE A 85 -11.81 4.85 6.88
CA PHE A 85 -10.80 4.32 5.95
C PHE A 85 -9.89 5.47 5.45
N PRO A 86 -9.07 6.07 6.33
CA PRO A 86 -8.19 7.16 5.92
C PRO A 86 -7.29 6.74 4.76
N LEU A 87 -7.10 7.69 3.82
CA LEU A 87 -6.22 7.51 2.68
C LEU A 87 -4.80 7.88 3.08
N ILE A 88 -3.84 7.06 2.68
CA ILE A 88 -2.40 7.30 2.82
C ILE A 88 -1.76 7.10 1.46
N ALA A 89 -1.14 8.15 0.92
CA ALA A 89 -0.36 8.08 -0.30
C ALA A 89 1.13 7.86 0.02
N ILE A 90 1.80 7.03 -0.77
CA ILE A 90 3.23 6.69 -0.60
C ILE A 90 3.95 6.91 -1.93
N ASN A 91 4.99 7.74 -1.94
CA ASN A 91 5.84 7.93 -3.10
C ASN A 91 7.14 7.12 -2.95
N ALA A 92 7.22 6.03 -3.70
CA ALA A 92 8.40 5.17 -3.79
C ALA A 92 9.40 5.64 -4.88
N ASN A 93 9.04 6.66 -5.66
CA ASN A 93 9.93 7.29 -6.62
C ASN A 93 10.70 8.48 -6.02
N SER A 94 10.37 8.85 -4.77
CA SER A 94 11.00 9.99 -4.11
C SER A 94 12.41 9.65 -3.63
N ASN A 95 13.39 10.36 -4.19
CA ASN A 95 14.76 10.43 -3.69
C ASN A 95 15.31 11.83 -3.99
N GLU A 96 16.49 12.16 -3.47
CA GLU A 96 17.09 13.48 -3.62
C GLU A 96 17.39 13.85 -5.09
N GLU A 97 17.63 12.86 -5.95
CA GLU A 97 17.92 13.02 -7.38
C GLU A 97 16.68 13.00 -8.27
N SER A 98 15.51 12.68 -7.72
CA SER A 98 14.26 12.53 -8.49
C SER A 98 13.72 13.88 -8.93
N GLN A 99 13.88 14.23 -10.20
CA GLN A 99 13.26 15.42 -10.78
C GLN A 99 11.72 15.33 -10.72
N GLY A 100 11.11 16.26 -9.97
CA GLY A 100 9.66 16.37 -9.81
C GLY A 100 9.04 15.44 -8.77
N ASP A 101 9.82 14.51 -8.18
CA ASP A 101 9.40 13.58 -7.13
C ASP A 101 10.29 13.70 -5.87
N SER A 102 11.14 14.71 -5.75
CA SER A 102 11.90 14.98 -4.52
C SER A 102 10.96 15.30 -3.35
N TYR A 103 11.48 15.25 -2.12
CA TYR A 103 10.70 15.63 -0.94
C TYR A 103 10.09 17.02 -1.06
N GLU A 104 10.88 18.00 -1.51
CA GLU A 104 10.44 19.38 -1.73
C GLU A 104 9.38 19.49 -2.81
N ASP A 105 9.50 18.68 -3.88
CA ASP A 105 8.48 18.63 -4.94
C ASP A 105 7.18 18.01 -4.42
N MET A 106 7.25 16.99 -3.57
CA MET A 106 6.07 16.40 -2.93
C MET A 106 5.34 17.42 -2.06
N VAL A 107 6.06 18.22 -1.26
CA VAL A 107 5.48 19.29 -0.42
C VAL A 107 4.77 20.33 -1.29
N LYS A 108 5.41 20.79 -2.37
CA LYS A 108 4.82 21.76 -3.32
C LYS A 108 3.60 21.18 -4.01
N TYR A 109 3.69 19.90 -4.44
CA TYR A 109 2.62 19.21 -5.15
C TYR A 109 1.38 19.03 -4.27
N ALA A 110 1.57 18.55 -3.06
CA ALA A 110 0.49 18.35 -2.08
C ALA A 110 -0.23 19.67 -1.75
N LYS A 111 0.53 20.75 -1.54
CA LYS A 111 -0.04 22.09 -1.33
C LYS A 111 -0.85 22.56 -2.54
N LYS A 112 -0.32 22.42 -3.74
CA LYS A 112 -0.97 22.83 -5.00
C LYS A 112 -2.28 22.08 -5.23
N HIS A 113 -2.36 20.82 -4.83
CA HIS A 113 -3.50 19.93 -5.09
C HIS A 113 -4.41 19.73 -3.89
N ASN A 114 -4.19 20.50 -2.79
CA ASN A 114 -5.00 20.46 -1.57
C ASN A 114 -5.07 19.04 -0.95
N TYR A 115 -3.93 18.37 -0.82
CA TYR A 115 -3.86 17.10 -0.12
C TYR A 115 -4.12 17.32 1.37
N ASP A 116 -5.16 16.68 1.90
CA ASP A 116 -5.57 16.69 3.30
C ASP A 116 -5.29 15.35 4.00
N PHE A 117 -4.45 14.53 3.38
CA PHE A 117 -4.07 13.19 3.81
C PHE A 117 -2.54 13.03 3.85
N PRO A 118 -2.01 12.06 4.59
CA PRO A 118 -0.57 11.77 4.60
C PRO A 118 -0.03 11.43 3.21
N TYR A 119 1.07 12.10 2.83
CA TYR A 119 1.82 11.81 1.62
C TYR A 119 3.26 11.48 2.00
N LEU A 120 3.58 10.19 2.01
CA LEU A 120 4.76 9.62 2.65
C LEU A 120 5.86 9.32 1.64
N VAL A 121 7.10 9.38 2.11
CA VAL A 121 8.31 9.04 1.33
C VAL A 121 8.74 7.62 1.67
N ASP A 122 8.75 6.72 0.69
CA ASP A 122 9.38 5.39 0.79
C ASP A 122 10.74 5.42 0.06
N ALA A 123 11.70 6.13 0.66
CA ALA A 123 13.01 6.36 0.05
C ALA A 123 13.83 5.06 -0.15
N THR A 124 13.61 4.03 0.66
CA THR A 124 14.27 2.72 0.55
C THR A 124 13.55 1.79 -0.42
N GLN A 125 12.29 2.10 -0.76
CA GLN A 125 11.40 1.26 -1.57
C GLN A 125 11.05 -0.09 -0.93
N GLU A 126 11.35 -0.26 0.35
CA GLU A 126 11.06 -1.49 1.08
C GLU A 126 9.56 -1.72 1.23
N ILE A 127 8.79 -0.65 1.48
CA ILE A 127 7.33 -0.76 1.63
C ILE A 127 6.67 -1.05 0.28
N ALA A 128 7.12 -0.39 -0.79
CA ALA A 128 6.64 -0.69 -2.14
C ALA A 128 6.91 -2.16 -2.53
N ARG A 129 8.10 -2.69 -2.19
CA ARG A 129 8.44 -4.11 -2.42
C ARG A 129 7.59 -5.04 -1.57
N ALA A 130 7.43 -4.75 -0.27
CA ALA A 130 6.62 -5.56 0.65
C ALA A 130 5.15 -5.64 0.19
N TYR A 131 4.58 -4.53 -0.25
CA TYR A 131 3.23 -4.50 -0.80
C TYR A 131 3.12 -5.15 -2.19
N GLY A 132 4.22 -5.25 -2.94
CA GLY A 132 4.21 -5.68 -4.34
C GLY A 132 3.65 -4.60 -5.27
N ALA A 133 3.85 -3.33 -4.90
CA ALA A 133 3.48 -2.23 -5.75
C ALA A 133 4.35 -2.20 -7.01
N THR A 134 3.74 -2.03 -8.17
CA THR A 134 4.43 -2.07 -9.48
C THR A 134 4.26 -0.79 -10.27
N ASN A 135 3.19 -0.05 -10.00
CA ASN A 135 2.78 1.11 -10.78
C ASN A 135 2.42 2.30 -9.86
N THR A 136 2.31 3.47 -10.45
CA THR A 136 1.70 4.65 -9.84
C THR A 136 0.59 5.20 -10.75
N PRO A 137 -0.69 5.27 -10.26
CA PRO A 137 -1.12 4.79 -8.94
C PRO A 137 -1.31 3.25 -8.87
N HIS A 138 -1.06 2.65 -7.69
CA HIS A 138 -1.42 1.28 -7.35
C HIS A 138 -2.06 1.27 -5.97
N VAL A 139 -3.27 0.74 -5.85
CA VAL A 139 -4.09 0.84 -4.64
C VAL A 139 -4.16 -0.49 -3.90
N PHE A 140 -4.10 -0.39 -2.57
CA PHE A 140 -4.35 -1.46 -1.62
C PHE A 140 -5.39 -0.99 -0.62
N VAL A 141 -6.55 -1.63 -0.54
CA VAL A 141 -7.50 -1.39 0.54
C VAL A 141 -7.25 -2.41 1.64
N LEU A 142 -7.01 -1.93 2.84
CA LEU A 142 -6.78 -2.75 4.02
C LEU A 142 -8.02 -2.72 4.89
N ASN A 143 -8.42 -3.88 5.42
CA ASN A 143 -9.50 -4.03 6.39
C ASN A 143 -8.93 -4.38 7.76
N ARG A 144 -9.27 -3.63 8.80
CA ARG A 144 -8.86 -3.93 10.17
C ARG A 144 -9.72 -5.06 10.73
N THR A 145 -9.06 -6.11 11.19
CA THR A 145 -9.66 -7.17 12.00
C THR A 145 -9.33 -6.92 13.48
N HIS A 146 -9.71 -7.84 14.37
CA HIS A 146 -9.38 -7.69 15.81
C HIS A 146 -7.87 -7.61 16.08
N THR A 147 -7.05 -8.29 15.27
CA THR A 147 -5.60 -8.41 15.49
C THR A 147 -4.74 -7.85 14.37
N ASP A 148 -5.28 -7.76 13.14
CA ASP A 148 -4.49 -7.56 11.93
C ASP A 148 -5.11 -6.54 10.97
N LEU A 149 -4.31 -6.12 10.00
CA LEU A 149 -4.77 -5.45 8.79
C LEU A 149 -4.72 -6.44 7.64
N LYS A 150 -5.89 -6.81 7.10
CA LYS A 150 -6.00 -7.72 5.96
C LYS A 150 -6.13 -6.96 4.66
N VAL A 151 -5.37 -7.36 3.65
CA VAL A 151 -5.51 -6.83 2.29
C VAL A 151 -6.84 -7.30 1.72
N ALA A 152 -7.73 -6.36 1.45
CA ALA A 152 -9.08 -6.63 0.98
C ALA A 152 -9.28 -6.35 -0.52
N TYR A 153 -8.52 -5.38 -1.06
CA TYR A 153 -8.52 -5.07 -2.48
C TYR A 153 -7.12 -4.67 -2.95
N ILE A 154 -6.77 -5.04 -4.17
CA ILE A 154 -5.53 -4.64 -4.87
C ILE A 154 -5.86 -4.23 -6.29
N GLY A 155 -5.38 -3.06 -6.76
CA GLY A 155 -5.53 -2.70 -8.16
C GLY A 155 -5.57 -1.22 -8.48
N THR A 156 -6.45 -0.86 -9.45
CA THR A 156 -6.67 0.51 -9.91
C THR A 156 -7.80 1.19 -9.14
N ILE A 157 -7.91 2.52 -9.23
CA ILE A 157 -8.96 3.30 -8.54
C ILE A 157 -10.34 3.03 -9.17
N ASP A 158 -10.40 3.06 -10.49
CA ASP A 158 -11.62 2.85 -11.28
C ASP A 158 -11.29 2.31 -12.68
N ASP A 159 -12.28 2.15 -13.56
CA ASP A 159 -12.13 1.59 -14.91
C ASP A 159 -11.73 2.62 -15.98
N SER A 160 -11.50 3.89 -15.61
CA SER A 160 -11.15 4.95 -16.57
C SER A 160 -9.97 5.80 -16.09
N PRO A 161 -8.72 5.30 -16.21
CA PRO A 161 -7.54 5.94 -15.61
C PRO A 161 -7.30 7.38 -16.05
N ARG A 162 -7.62 7.71 -17.30
CA ARG A 162 -7.33 9.04 -17.88
C ARG A 162 -8.51 9.99 -17.94
N ASN A 163 -9.74 9.48 -17.86
CA ASN A 163 -10.94 10.28 -18.06
C ASN A 163 -11.99 10.02 -16.98
N ALA A 164 -12.09 10.95 -16.02
CA ALA A 164 -13.04 10.84 -14.92
C ALA A 164 -14.52 10.80 -15.37
N SER A 165 -14.86 11.43 -16.51
CA SER A 165 -16.24 11.44 -17.02
C SER A 165 -16.68 10.11 -17.64
N SER A 166 -15.72 9.24 -17.96
CA SER A 166 -15.98 7.91 -18.55
C SER A 166 -15.97 6.78 -17.52
N VAL A 167 -15.90 7.09 -16.23
CA VAL A 167 -15.91 6.10 -15.15
C VAL A 167 -17.28 5.44 -15.06
N THR A 168 -17.30 4.11 -15.17
CA THR A 168 -18.51 3.28 -14.98
C THR A 168 -18.40 2.35 -13.78
N LYS A 169 -17.16 2.00 -13.36
CA LYS A 169 -16.87 1.15 -12.20
C LYS A 169 -15.90 1.83 -11.25
N ARG A 170 -16.24 1.94 -9.98
CA ARG A 170 -15.49 2.63 -8.93
C ARG A 170 -14.89 1.63 -7.95
N TYR A 171 -13.92 0.85 -8.38
CA TYR A 171 -13.42 -0.33 -7.66
C TYR A 171 -13.01 -0.06 -6.20
N VAL A 172 -12.33 1.06 -5.92
CA VAL A 172 -11.94 1.40 -4.55
C VAL A 172 -13.14 1.80 -3.72
N GLU A 173 -14.07 2.60 -4.28
CA GLU A 173 -15.29 2.97 -3.57
C GLU A 173 -16.15 1.73 -3.30
N ASP A 174 -16.37 0.88 -4.30
CA ASP A 174 -17.14 -0.36 -4.17
C ASP A 174 -16.53 -1.29 -3.10
N ALA A 175 -15.19 -1.38 -3.04
CA ALA A 175 -14.49 -2.18 -2.05
C ALA A 175 -14.68 -1.64 -0.62
N VAL A 176 -14.47 -0.33 -0.41
CA VAL A 176 -14.64 0.29 0.91
C VAL A 176 -16.09 0.26 1.36
N ASP A 177 -17.03 0.55 0.45
CA ASP A 177 -18.47 0.56 0.77
C ASP A 177 -18.97 -0.88 1.10
N ALA A 178 -18.44 -1.92 0.44
CA ALA A 178 -18.70 -3.32 0.80
C ALA A 178 -18.19 -3.66 2.20
N LEU A 179 -16.95 -3.26 2.54
CA LEU A 179 -16.37 -3.46 3.87
C LEU A 179 -17.18 -2.76 4.96
N ARG A 180 -17.61 -1.51 4.73
CA ARG A 180 -18.48 -0.76 5.64
C ARG A 180 -19.81 -1.47 5.90
N ALA A 181 -20.34 -2.11 4.88
CA ALA A 181 -21.60 -2.85 4.94
C ALA A 181 -21.45 -4.29 5.48
N GLY A 182 -20.23 -4.74 5.81
CA GLY A 182 -19.95 -6.13 6.21
C GLY A 182 -20.21 -7.14 5.08
N LYS A 183 -20.11 -6.71 3.83
CA LYS A 183 -20.37 -7.53 2.63
C LYS A 183 -19.06 -7.94 1.95
N PRO A 184 -19.05 -9.07 1.22
CA PRO A 184 -17.91 -9.44 0.40
C PRO A 184 -17.69 -8.44 -0.74
N ILE A 185 -16.41 -8.20 -1.08
CA ILE A 185 -16.03 -7.36 -2.22
C ILE A 185 -16.22 -8.18 -3.51
N THR A 186 -17.03 -7.69 -4.42
CA THR A 186 -17.35 -8.39 -5.69
C THR A 186 -16.15 -8.48 -6.61
N THR A 187 -15.31 -7.44 -6.66
CA THR A 187 -14.09 -7.38 -7.49
C THR A 187 -12.89 -7.05 -6.59
N PRO A 188 -12.30 -8.05 -5.91
CA PRO A 188 -11.25 -7.81 -4.92
C PRO A 188 -9.87 -7.55 -5.54
N LYS A 189 -9.70 -7.80 -6.84
CA LYS A 189 -8.43 -7.57 -7.53
C LYS A 189 -8.67 -7.06 -8.95
N THR A 190 -7.91 -6.04 -9.35
CA THR A 190 -7.83 -5.54 -10.73
C THR A 190 -6.37 -5.31 -11.11
N LYS A 191 -6.10 -5.10 -12.40
CA LYS A 191 -4.76 -4.73 -12.84
C LYS A 191 -4.50 -3.26 -12.53
N ALA A 192 -3.41 -2.94 -11.84
CA ALA A 192 -2.96 -1.56 -11.69
C ALA A 192 -2.57 -0.98 -13.07
N ILE A 193 -3.07 0.22 -13.36
CA ILE A 193 -2.81 0.93 -14.61
C ILE A 193 -2.14 2.25 -14.27
N GLY A 194 -0.88 2.39 -14.69
CA GLY A 194 -0.06 3.55 -14.37
C GLY A 194 1.37 3.42 -14.87
N CYS A 195 2.22 4.37 -14.53
CA CYS A 195 3.65 4.31 -14.79
C CYS A 195 4.32 3.31 -13.85
N GLY A 196 5.32 2.58 -14.33
CA GLY A 196 6.11 1.70 -13.47
C GLY A 196 6.84 2.46 -12.36
N ILE A 197 6.99 1.85 -11.19
CA ILE A 197 7.86 2.37 -10.14
C ILE A 197 9.30 2.34 -10.65
N ARG A 198 10.03 3.42 -10.42
CA ARG A 198 11.46 3.53 -10.78
C ARG A 198 12.29 2.93 -9.65
N TRP A 199 12.64 1.66 -9.79
CA TRP A 199 13.43 0.95 -8.79
C TRP A 199 14.87 1.44 -8.79
N LYS A 200 15.47 1.57 -7.58
CA LYS A 200 16.87 2.03 -7.43
C LYS A 200 17.89 1.02 -7.95
N ASP A 201 17.52 -0.26 -7.93
CA ASP A 201 18.40 -1.39 -8.31
C ASP A 201 18.04 -1.96 -9.70
N ALA A 202 17.38 -1.20 -10.57
CA ALA A 202 16.95 -1.62 -11.89
C ALA A 202 17.88 -1.07 -12.99
#